data_2115bc5b2629bdf209e0c65c620eb365
#
_entry.id   2115bc5b2629bdf209e0c65c620eb365
#
_cell.length_a   1.000
_cell.length_b   1.000
_cell.length_c   1.000
_cell.angle_alpha   90.00
_cell.angle_beta   90.00
_cell.angle_gamma   90.00
#
_symmetry.space_group_name_H-M   'P 1'
#
loop_
_entity.id
_entity.type
_entity.pdbx_description
1 polymer ?
#
loop_
_entity_poly.entity_id
_entity_poly.type
_entity_poly.pdbx_seq_one_letter_code
_entity_poly.pdbx_strand_id
1 'polypeptide(L)'
;MRTFLSFFVVISLLFSANLPTSQPSQQGLSQERLERINTVMREHVESGRLPGASALLVRNGKVVFRGAWGEFKPDTMVRMYSMTKAITGVAAMMLYEEGRFSLTDPVSKYLPEFTKMTVAVTTTDASGKKVHSTVPAERPITVRDLFRHTTGLDYAGPLDDAGKTAYSKLGIDSGAPQVDFDLKELVKRLASAPLNDQPGTTFRYGFSTDVLGRLVEVVSGKPLDQFFEERIFKPLGMKDSGFFVPEEKWNRLATLYAPKRGGGLERATFAAQDSFKKKPGLLLGGAGSVGTLDDYARFCAMLANDGQLDGVRLLGRKTVELMRSDHLGSLAKAGLVQEGYGFGLTFAVNLGPGKNATVGSAGEFYWGGAAGTSFWIDPKEKMFGVFLIQVLPPTGIPAADQFKRMAYQALVD
;
A
#
# COMPACT_ATOMS: atom_id res chain seq x y z
N MET A 1 23.33 28.29 -48.01
CA MET A 1 22.95 27.14 -47.17
C MET A 1 23.64 27.32 -45.82
N ARG A 2 22.89 27.75 -44.79
CA ARG A 2 23.43 27.85 -43.42
C ARG A 2 22.85 26.69 -42.65
N THR A 3 23.68 25.74 -42.28
CA THR A 3 23.34 24.56 -41.49
C THR A 3 23.24 24.98 -40.03
N PHE A 4 22.02 24.94 -39.46
CA PHE A 4 21.79 25.10 -38.01
C PHE A 4 22.12 23.78 -37.33
N LEU A 5 23.21 23.72 -36.58
CA LEU A 5 23.52 22.63 -35.65
C LEU A 5 22.71 22.89 -34.34
N SER A 6 21.65 22.12 -34.10
CA SER A 6 20.92 22.13 -32.83
C SER A 6 21.75 21.31 -31.83
N PHE A 7 22.35 21.98 -30.86
CA PHE A 7 22.95 21.33 -29.68
C PHE A 7 21.84 20.90 -28.74
N PHE A 8 21.54 19.60 -28.66
CA PHE A 8 20.78 19.04 -27.57
C PHE A 8 21.65 18.97 -26.31
N VAL A 9 21.44 19.88 -25.37
CA VAL A 9 22.06 19.80 -24.05
C VAL A 9 21.29 18.72 -23.28
N VAL A 10 21.85 17.53 -23.18
CA VAL A 10 21.37 16.48 -22.26
C VAL A 10 21.77 16.90 -20.86
N ILE A 11 20.86 17.54 -20.12
CA ILE A 11 21.02 17.79 -18.69
C ILE A 11 20.83 16.45 -17.98
N SER A 12 21.94 15.79 -17.65
CA SER A 12 21.93 14.65 -16.72
C SER A 12 21.54 15.19 -15.33
N LEU A 13 20.27 15.05 -14.98
CA LEU A 13 19.80 15.30 -13.63
C LEU A 13 20.47 14.26 -12.70
N LEU A 14 21.47 14.69 -11.96
CA LEU A 14 22.06 13.94 -10.86
C LEU A 14 21.01 13.89 -9.74
N PHE A 15 20.18 12.87 -9.73
CA PHE A 15 19.27 12.64 -8.62
C PHE A 15 20.09 12.33 -7.36
N SER A 16 19.91 13.14 -6.31
CA SER A 16 20.41 12.78 -4.98
C SER A 16 19.73 11.48 -4.55
N ALA A 17 20.51 10.45 -4.20
CA ALA A 17 19.96 9.16 -3.78
C ALA A 17 19.14 9.27 -2.49
N ASN A 18 19.41 10.24 -1.64
CA ASN A 18 18.80 10.44 -0.33
C ASN A 18 18.09 11.78 -0.23
N LEU A 19 16.99 11.82 0.54
CA LEU A 19 16.33 13.07 0.92
C LEU A 19 17.30 13.93 1.75
N PRO A 20 17.25 15.28 1.62
CA PRO A 20 18.10 16.19 2.39
C PRO A 20 17.80 16.07 3.89
N THR A 21 18.84 16.22 4.73
CA THR A 21 18.75 16.15 6.19
C THR A 21 18.72 17.53 6.82
N SER A 22 18.21 17.62 8.05
CA SER A 22 18.26 18.82 8.88
C SER A 22 18.33 18.44 10.36
N GLN A 23 18.81 19.37 11.19
CA GLN A 23 18.66 19.24 12.64
C GLN A 23 17.17 19.35 13.01
N PRO A 24 16.64 18.52 13.92
CA PRO A 24 15.24 18.57 14.34
C PRO A 24 14.79 19.96 14.80
N SER A 25 15.60 20.67 15.58
CA SER A 25 15.29 22.01 16.08
C SER A 25 15.08 23.05 14.99
N GLN A 26 15.76 22.92 13.85
CA GLN A 26 15.56 23.80 12.67
C GLN A 26 14.24 23.53 11.95
N GLN A 27 13.58 22.43 12.29
CA GLN A 27 12.30 22.02 11.72
C GLN A 27 11.18 21.99 12.78
N GLY A 28 11.32 22.72 13.90
CA GLY A 28 10.31 22.82 14.94
C GLY A 28 10.09 21.50 15.71
N LEU A 29 11.14 20.70 15.89
CA LEU A 29 11.09 19.43 16.61
C LEU A 29 12.13 19.39 17.73
N SER A 30 11.76 18.83 18.89
CA SER A 30 12.67 18.55 19.99
C SER A 30 13.51 17.31 19.70
N GLN A 31 14.82 17.48 19.61
CA GLN A 31 15.76 16.36 19.46
C GLN A 31 15.68 15.40 20.65
N GLU A 32 15.63 15.92 21.87
CA GLU A 32 15.50 15.11 23.10
C GLU A 32 14.27 14.20 23.05
N ARG A 33 13.13 14.75 22.60
CA ARG A 33 11.89 13.96 22.50
C ARG A 33 11.96 12.93 21.38
N LEU A 34 12.65 13.20 20.27
CA LEU A 34 12.87 12.21 19.21
C LEU A 34 13.77 11.05 19.67
N GLU A 35 14.73 11.30 20.61
CA GLU A 35 15.56 10.22 21.14
C GLU A 35 14.76 9.15 21.90
N ARG A 36 13.57 9.45 22.38
CA ARG A 36 12.67 8.46 22.98
C ARG A 36 12.31 7.33 22.00
N ILE A 37 12.31 7.62 20.69
CA ILE A 37 12.10 6.61 19.65
C ILE A 37 13.19 5.56 19.73
N ASN A 38 14.47 5.98 19.85
CA ASN A 38 15.60 5.07 19.96
C ASN A 38 15.48 4.17 21.19
N THR A 39 15.08 4.73 22.33
CA THR A 39 14.91 3.99 23.59
C THR A 39 13.85 2.90 23.42
N VAL A 40 12.65 3.28 22.99
CA VAL A 40 11.52 2.34 22.84
C VAL A 40 11.79 1.26 21.79
N MET A 41 12.44 1.61 20.67
CA MET A 41 12.78 0.61 19.65
C MET A 41 13.85 -0.38 20.12
N ARG A 42 14.86 0.06 20.89
CA ARG A 42 15.83 -0.83 21.52
C ARG A 42 15.15 -1.78 22.51
N GLU A 43 14.25 -1.28 23.36
CA GLU A 43 13.49 -2.12 24.31
C GLU A 43 12.68 -3.20 23.59
N HIS A 44 12.09 -2.91 22.44
CA HIS A 44 11.39 -3.92 21.64
C HIS A 44 12.34 -4.99 21.09
N VAL A 45 13.54 -4.61 20.66
CA VAL A 45 14.54 -5.55 20.15
C VAL A 45 15.12 -6.37 21.29
N GLU A 46 15.56 -5.75 22.38
CA GLU A 46 16.17 -6.41 23.54
C GLU A 46 15.22 -7.38 24.25
N SER A 47 13.93 -7.06 24.27
CA SER A 47 12.88 -7.95 24.80
C SER A 47 12.46 -9.07 23.83
N GLY A 48 13.03 -9.14 22.62
CA GLY A 48 12.68 -10.13 21.60
C GLY A 48 11.30 -9.94 20.96
N ARG A 49 10.62 -8.80 21.21
CA ARG A 49 9.33 -8.46 20.57
C ARG A 49 9.48 -8.08 19.11
N LEU A 50 10.64 -7.54 18.72
CA LEU A 50 11.03 -7.26 17.34
C LEU A 50 12.40 -7.85 17.03
N PRO A 51 12.58 -8.54 15.90
CA PRO A 51 13.90 -8.96 15.43
C PRO A 51 14.72 -7.76 14.93
N GLY A 52 14.05 -6.76 14.41
CA GLY A 52 14.62 -5.51 13.93
C GLY A 52 13.56 -4.60 13.36
N ALA A 53 13.91 -3.33 13.23
CA ALA A 53 13.08 -2.29 12.63
C ALA A 53 13.93 -1.21 11.95
N SER A 54 13.33 -0.46 11.04
CA SER A 54 13.88 0.81 10.59
C SER A 54 12.77 1.87 10.50
N ALA A 55 13.12 3.12 10.74
CA ALA A 55 12.20 4.25 10.70
C ALA A 55 12.86 5.50 10.15
N LEU A 56 12.05 6.34 9.52
CA LEU A 56 12.44 7.65 9.02
C LEU A 56 11.31 8.64 9.26
N LEU A 57 11.67 9.86 9.75
CA LEU A 57 10.77 10.98 9.90
C LEU A 57 11.27 12.15 9.05
N VAL A 58 10.37 12.74 8.30
CA VAL A 58 10.63 13.93 7.48
C VAL A 58 9.69 15.03 7.90
N ARG A 59 10.20 16.27 8.01
CA ARG A 59 9.41 17.48 8.18
C ARG A 59 9.91 18.56 7.24
N ASN A 60 9.01 19.30 6.60
CA ASN A 60 9.33 20.35 5.63
C ASN A 60 10.29 19.85 4.50
N GLY A 61 10.12 18.60 4.07
CA GLY A 61 10.97 17.96 3.06
C GLY A 61 12.39 17.60 3.52
N LYS A 62 12.69 17.68 4.83
CA LYS A 62 14.00 17.34 5.43
C LYS A 62 13.89 16.15 6.36
N VAL A 63 14.81 15.18 6.23
CA VAL A 63 14.94 14.08 7.19
C VAL A 63 15.42 14.63 8.52
N VAL A 64 14.61 14.46 9.54
CA VAL A 64 14.87 14.95 10.91
C VAL A 64 15.14 13.82 11.91
N PHE A 65 14.80 12.60 11.54
CA PHE A 65 15.12 11.41 12.31
C PHE A 65 15.28 10.20 11.37
N ARG A 66 16.24 9.35 11.69
CA ARG A 66 16.47 8.06 11.03
C ARG A 66 16.99 7.06 12.06
N GLY A 67 16.43 5.85 12.07
CA GLY A 67 16.87 4.78 12.94
C GLY A 67 16.82 3.42 12.24
N ALA A 68 17.73 2.52 12.64
CA ALA A 68 17.70 1.11 12.33
C ALA A 68 18.15 0.34 13.57
N TRP A 69 17.44 -0.73 13.93
CA TRP A 69 17.63 -1.47 15.17
C TRP A 69 17.60 -2.97 14.92
N GLY A 70 18.26 -3.74 15.78
CA GLY A 70 18.31 -5.20 15.69
C GLY A 70 18.97 -5.69 14.40
N GLU A 71 18.30 -6.60 13.69
CA GLU A 71 18.80 -7.16 12.43
C GLU A 71 18.72 -6.19 11.23
N PHE A 72 18.05 -5.05 11.37
CA PHE A 72 17.90 -4.10 10.28
C PHE A 72 19.12 -3.19 10.14
N LYS A 73 19.52 -2.98 8.88
CA LYS A 73 20.53 -2.01 8.46
C LYS A 73 19.86 -0.88 7.69
N PRO A 74 20.54 0.27 7.45
CA PRO A 74 19.96 1.39 6.71
C PRO A 74 19.44 1.03 5.31
N ASP A 75 20.03 0.03 4.66
CA ASP A 75 19.73 -0.43 3.31
C ASP A 75 18.94 -1.75 3.27
N THR A 76 18.41 -2.18 4.40
CA THR A 76 17.60 -3.40 4.49
C THR A 76 16.39 -3.30 3.55
N MET A 77 16.24 -4.31 2.70
CA MET A 77 15.08 -4.48 1.83
C MET A 77 13.98 -5.26 2.55
N VAL A 78 12.74 -4.87 2.36
CA VAL A 78 11.58 -5.50 2.98
C VAL A 78 10.49 -5.80 1.96
N ARG A 79 9.63 -6.77 2.30
CA ARG A 79 8.38 -7.03 1.59
C ARG A 79 7.38 -5.98 2.02
N MET A 80 6.94 -5.13 1.08
CA MET A 80 6.04 -4.00 1.37
C MET A 80 4.60 -4.45 1.59
N TYR A 81 4.23 -5.61 1.05
CA TYR A 81 2.83 -6.08 1.08
C TYR A 81 1.86 -4.97 0.69
N SER A 82 0.86 -4.67 1.51
CA SER A 82 -0.20 -3.73 1.15
C SER A 82 0.23 -2.26 1.02
N MET A 83 1.46 -1.89 1.39
CA MET A 83 2.01 -0.59 1.00
C MET A 83 2.15 -0.45 -0.53
N THR A 84 2.18 -1.56 -1.27
CA THR A 84 2.10 -1.59 -2.75
C THR A 84 0.86 -0.89 -3.29
N LYS A 85 -0.27 -0.93 -2.56
CA LYS A 85 -1.54 -0.32 -2.99
C LYS A 85 -1.44 1.17 -3.28
N ALA A 86 -0.66 1.88 -2.48
CA ALA A 86 -0.40 3.30 -2.69
C ALA A 86 0.30 3.55 -4.05
N ILE A 87 1.28 2.71 -4.39
CA ILE A 87 2.02 2.79 -5.65
C ILE A 87 1.08 2.49 -6.84
N THR A 88 0.27 1.43 -6.73
CA THR A 88 -0.74 1.07 -7.74
C THR A 88 -1.77 2.19 -7.92
N GLY A 89 -2.18 2.83 -6.82
CA GLY A 89 -3.08 3.98 -6.85
C GLY A 89 -2.47 5.15 -7.64
N VAL A 90 -1.22 5.50 -7.37
CA VAL A 90 -0.50 6.54 -8.10
C VAL A 90 -0.37 6.17 -9.58
N ALA A 91 0.02 4.93 -9.91
CA ALA A 91 0.13 4.44 -11.27
C ALA A 91 -1.19 4.61 -12.05
N ALA A 92 -2.30 4.21 -11.46
CA ALA A 92 -3.60 4.36 -12.08
C ALA A 92 -4.01 5.84 -12.21
N MET A 93 -3.73 6.69 -11.20
CA MET A 93 -4.05 8.13 -11.27
C MET A 93 -3.19 8.90 -12.27
N MET A 94 -2.00 8.44 -12.62
CA MET A 94 -1.24 8.98 -13.76
C MET A 94 -1.99 8.76 -15.07
N LEU A 95 -2.55 7.57 -15.28
CA LEU A 95 -3.37 7.27 -16.47
C LEU A 95 -4.71 8.02 -16.47
N TYR A 96 -5.28 8.27 -15.28
CA TYR A 96 -6.45 9.13 -15.12
C TYR A 96 -6.15 10.57 -15.57
N GLU A 97 -5.03 11.17 -15.16
CA GLU A 97 -4.59 12.49 -15.59
C GLU A 97 -4.33 12.57 -17.11
N GLU A 98 -3.88 11.46 -17.70
CA GLU A 98 -3.72 11.32 -19.15
C GLU A 98 -5.05 11.17 -19.91
N GLY A 99 -6.20 11.22 -19.20
CA GLY A 99 -7.53 11.09 -19.80
C GLY A 99 -7.85 9.69 -20.32
N ARG A 100 -7.13 8.66 -19.86
CA ARG A 100 -7.27 7.30 -20.36
C ARG A 100 -8.54 6.59 -19.83
N PHE A 101 -9.05 7.02 -18.69
CA PHE A 101 -10.31 6.56 -18.11
C PHE A 101 -10.92 7.63 -17.18
N SER A 102 -12.20 7.43 -16.81
CA SER A 102 -12.89 8.18 -15.76
C SER A 102 -13.11 7.33 -14.52
N LEU A 103 -13.09 7.94 -13.32
CA LEU A 103 -13.42 7.25 -12.07
C LEU A 103 -14.84 6.67 -12.05
N THR A 104 -15.74 7.22 -12.86
CA THR A 104 -17.14 6.76 -13.00
C THR A 104 -17.32 5.71 -14.09
N ASP A 105 -16.29 5.45 -14.91
CA ASP A 105 -16.37 4.41 -15.93
C ASP A 105 -16.64 3.04 -15.29
N PRO A 106 -17.49 2.18 -15.90
CA PRO A 106 -17.61 0.80 -15.50
C PRO A 106 -16.31 0.05 -15.77
N VAL A 107 -15.86 -0.74 -14.80
CA VAL A 107 -14.64 -1.57 -14.94
C VAL A 107 -14.74 -2.50 -16.16
N SER A 108 -15.93 -2.99 -16.47
CA SER A 108 -16.21 -3.86 -17.64
C SER A 108 -15.88 -3.21 -19.00
N LYS A 109 -15.76 -1.89 -19.08
CA LYS A 109 -15.28 -1.19 -20.29
C LYS A 109 -13.83 -1.59 -20.64
N TYR A 110 -13.03 -1.92 -19.66
CA TYR A 110 -11.60 -2.24 -19.78
C TYR A 110 -11.32 -3.72 -19.52
N LEU A 111 -12.09 -4.33 -18.61
CA LEU A 111 -12.01 -5.72 -18.16
C LEU A 111 -13.39 -6.37 -18.37
N PRO A 112 -13.68 -6.88 -19.58
CA PRO A 112 -15.01 -7.39 -19.96
C PRO A 112 -15.50 -8.53 -19.06
N GLU A 113 -14.60 -9.20 -18.35
CA GLU A 113 -14.90 -10.25 -17.39
C GLU A 113 -15.88 -9.79 -16.31
N PHE A 114 -15.89 -8.50 -15.95
CA PHE A 114 -16.77 -7.91 -14.95
C PHE A 114 -18.14 -7.43 -15.49
N THR A 115 -18.53 -7.83 -16.70
CA THR A 115 -19.80 -7.37 -17.32
C THR A 115 -21.05 -7.88 -16.61
N LYS A 116 -21.01 -9.16 -16.13
CA LYS A 116 -22.17 -9.83 -15.52
C LYS A 116 -21.83 -10.34 -14.13
N MET A 117 -21.77 -9.43 -13.16
CA MET A 117 -21.46 -9.80 -11.80
C MET A 117 -22.72 -10.23 -11.03
N THR A 118 -22.53 -11.17 -10.13
CA THR A 118 -23.53 -11.57 -9.15
C THR A 118 -23.05 -11.28 -7.74
N VAL A 119 -23.98 -11.20 -6.80
CA VAL A 119 -23.70 -10.94 -5.38
C VAL A 119 -24.24 -12.12 -4.57
N ALA A 120 -23.44 -12.63 -3.64
CA ALA A 120 -23.85 -13.70 -2.75
C ALA A 120 -24.87 -13.18 -1.72
N VAL A 121 -25.92 -13.97 -1.51
CA VAL A 121 -26.96 -13.71 -0.51
C VAL A 121 -27.08 -14.94 0.39
N THR A 122 -27.05 -14.72 1.67
CA THR A 122 -27.31 -15.76 2.67
C THR A 122 -28.68 -15.51 3.32
N THR A 123 -29.59 -16.45 3.17
CA THR A 123 -30.90 -16.43 3.83
C THR A 123 -30.99 -17.58 4.85
N THR A 124 -31.97 -17.52 5.74
CA THR A 124 -32.25 -18.61 6.67
C THR A 124 -33.61 -19.20 6.27
N ASP A 125 -33.66 -20.51 6.02
CA ASP A 125 -34.92 -21.19 5.70
C ASP A 125 -35.81 -21.42 6.93
N ALA A 126 -36.97 -21.96 6.70
CA ALA A 126 -37.95 -22.22 7.78
C ALA A 126 -37.45 -23.21 8.85
N SER A 127 -36.42 -24.00 8.57
CA SER A 127 -35.79 -24.92 9.52
C SER A 127 -34.65 -24.29 10.32
N GLY A 128 -34.31 -23.01 10.06
CA GLY A 128 -33.16 -22.31 10.66
C GLY A 128 -31.81 -22.57 9.93
N LYS A 129 -31.82 -23.29 8.82
CA LYS A 129 -30.60 -23.57 8.04
C LYS A 129 -30.24 -22.38 7.14
N LYS A 130 -28.97 -22.05 7.08
CA LYS A 130 -28.44 -21.05 6.12
C LYS A 130 -28.47 -21.62 4.70
N VAL A 131 -29.00 -20.84 3.77
CA VAL A 131 -29.07 -21.15 2.34
C VAL A 131 -28.32 -20.03 1.60
N HIS A 132 -27.35 -20.43 0.78
CA HIS A 132 -26.56 -19.51 -0.02
C HIS A 132 -27.08 -19.48 -1.47
N SER A 133 -27.31 -18.30 -1.98
CA SER A 133 -27.78 -18.04 -3.33
C SER A 133 -27.07 -16.83 -3.91
N THR A 134 -27.33 -16.49 -5.17
CA THR A 134 -26.80 -15.29 -5.79
C THR A 134 -27.91 -14.47 -6.45
N VAL A 135 -27.74 -13.15 -6.44
CA VAL A 135 -28.58 -12.21 -7.17
C VAL A 135 -27.72 -11.39 -8.13
N PRO A 136 -28.25 -10.82 -9.20
CA PRO A 136 -27.50 -9.91 -10.04
C PRO A 136 -26.96 -8.70 -9.25
N ALA A 137 -25.80 -8.18 -9.67
CA ALA A 137 -25.34 -6.90 -9.17
C ALA A 137 -26.28 -5.78 -9.65
N GLU A 138 -26.69 -4.88 -8.74
CA GLU A 138 -27.64 -3.78 -9.02
C GLU A 138 -27.05 -2.72 -9.94
N ARG A 139 -25.73 -2.59 -9.97
CA ARG A 139 -25.00 -1.70 -10.89
C ARG A 139 -23.63 -2.30 -11.24
N PRO A 140 -23.00 -1.83 -12.33
CA PRO A 140 -21.61 -2.18 -12.62
C PRO A 140 -20.66 -1.67 -11.54
N ILE A 141 -19.55 -2.42 -11.33
CA ILE A 141 -18.41 -1.94 -10.57
C ILE A 141 -17.77 -0.78 -11.35
N THR A 142 -17.53 0.36 -10.71
CA THR A 142 -16.82 1.50 -11.30
C THR A 142 -15.33 1.46 -10.98
N VAL A 143 -14.51 2.18 -11.77
CA VAL A 143 -13.08 2.33 -11.48
C VAL A 143 -12.86 2.93 -10.08
N ARG A 144 -13.69 3.90 -9.65
CA ARG A 144 -13.63 4.44 -8.28
C ARG A 144 -13.84 3.37 -7.20
N ASP A 145 -14.70 2.38 -7.44
CA ASP A 145 -14.93 1.30 -6.48
C ASP A 145 -13.68 0.43 -6.27
N LEU A 146 -12.84 0.26 -7.31
CA LEU A 146 -11.54 -0.42 -7.18
C LEU A 146 -10.60 0.32 -6.22
N PHE A 147 -10.48 1.63 -6.38
CA PHE A 147 -9.61 2.46 -5.54
C PHE A 147 -10.02 2.45 -4.06
N ARG A 148 -11.31 2.52 -3.78
CA ARG A 148 -11.86 2.68 -2.43
C ARG A 148 -12.39 1.40 -1.82
N HIS A 149 -12.09 0.23 -2.41
CA HIS A 149 -12.50 -1.09 -1.91
C HIS A 149 -14.03 -1.23 -1.68
N THR A 150 -14.84 -0.72 -2.60
CA THR A 150 -16.31 -0.87 -2.56
C THR A 150 -16.86 -1.73 -3.71
N THR A 151 -16.03 -2.63 -4.22
CA THR A 151 -16.40 -3.55 -5.32
C THR A 151 -17.24 -4.74 -4.84
N GLY A 152 -17.16 -5.10 -3.55
CA GLY A 152 -17.66 -6.37 -3.00
C GLY A 152 -16.63 -7.51 -3.08
N LEU A 153 -15.40 -7.27 -3.58
CA LEU A 153 -14.30 -8.23 -3.55
C LEU A 153 -13.56 -8.15 -2.20
N ASP A 154 -13.33 -9.29 -1.55
CA ASP A 154 -12.42 -9.42 -0.41
C ASP A 154 -11.25 -10.36 -0.74
N TYR A 155 -10.58 -10.92 0.27
CA TYR A 155 -9.49 -11.88 0.07
C TYR A 155 -9.91 -13.36 0.16
N ALA A 156 -11.14 -13.65 0.55
CA ALA A 156 -11.62 -15.03 0.73
C ALA A 156 -12.74 -15.38 -0.24
N GLY A 157 -13.55 -14.41 -0.65
CA GLY A 157 -14.82 -14.62 -1.35
C GLY A 157 -15.92 -15.12 -0.42
N PRO A 158 -17.18 -15.08 -0.85
CA PRO A 158 -18.29 -15.55 -0.06
C PRO A 158 -18.22 -17.07 0.20
N LEU A 159 -18.85 -17.49 1.28
CA LEU A 159 -18.97 -18.90 1.65
C LEU A 159 -20.07 -19.57 0.82
N ASP A 160 -19.89 -20.85 0.52
CA ASP A 160 -20.93 -21.74 0.00
C ASP A 160 -21.65 -22.52 1.12
N ASP A 161 -22.63 -23.37 0.72
CA ASP A 161 -23.36 -24.22 1.66
C ASP A 161 -22.49 -25.23 2.42
N ALA A 162 -21.32 -25.57 1.89
CA ALA A 162 -20.34 -26.45 2.53
C ALA A 162 -19.34 -25.68 3.41
N GLY A 163 -19.50 -24.35 3.55
CA GLY A 163 -18.60 -23.51 4.31
C GLY A 163 -17.24 -23.26 3.66
N LYS A 164 -17.10 -23.58 2.36
CA LYS A 164 -15.89 -23.28 1.60
C LYS A 164 -15.98 -21.91 0.95
N THR A 165 -14.87 -21.18 0.91
CA THR A 165 -14.83 -19.89 0.23
C THR A 165 -14.88 -20.06 -1.29
N ALA A 166 -15.53 -19.14 -1.98
CA ALA A 166 -15.60 -19.17 -3.44
C ALA A 166 -14.20 -19.14 -4.08
N TYR A 167 -13.28 -18.38 -3.50
CA TYR A 167 -11.93 -18.22 -4.05
C TYR A 167 -11.07 -19.48 -3.86
N SER A 168 -11.20 -20.21 -2.75
CA SER A 168 -10.47 -21.47 -2.56
C SER A 168 -10.77 -22.50 -3.64
N LYS A 169 -12.02 -22.54 -4.14
CA LYS A 169 -12.41 -23.41 -5.27
C LYS A 169 -11.78 -23.00 -6.61
N LEU A 170 -11.43 -21.73 -6.74
CA LEU A 170 -10.82 -21.15 -7.93
C LEU A 170 -9.29 -21.16 -7.87
N GLY A 171 -8.71 -21.77 -6.83
CA GLY A 171 -7.28 -21.77 -6.61
C GLY A 171 -6.71 -20.38 -6.36
N ILE A 172 -7.50 -19.47 -5.79
CA ILE A 172 -7.06 -18.15 -5.37
C ILE A 172 -6.70 -18.24 -3.90
N ASP A 173 -5.42 -18.01 -3.58
CA ASP A 173 -4.93 -17.88 -2.22
C ASP A 173 -4.49 -16.44 -1.97
N SER A 174 -5.00 -15.83 -0.89
CA SER A 174 -4.83 -14.40 -0.57
C SER A 174 -3.38 -13.98 -0.24
N GLY A 175 -2.44 -14.90 -0.17
CA GLY A 175 -1.09 -14.61 0.28
C GLY A 175 0.04 -15.12 -0.59
N ALA A 176 -0.22 -15.87 -1.65
CA ALA A 176 0.80 -16.53 -2.42
C ALA A 176 1.11 -15.79 -3.74
N PRO A 177 2.22 -15.03 -3.83
CA PRO A 177 2.69 -14.51 -5.13
C PRO A 177 3.26 -15.64 -6.03
N GLN A 178 3.44 -16.84 -5.52
CA GLN A 178 3.96 -18.00 -6.23
C GLN A 178 2.83 -18.92 -6.70
N VAL A 179 2.08 -18.44 -7.67
CA VAL A 179 1.07 -19.25 -8.39
C VAL A 179 1.45 -19.31 -9.86
N ASP A 180 1.04 -20.37 -10.56
CA ASP A 180 1.35 -20.60 -11.98
C ASP A 180 0.41 -19.82 -12.93
N PHE A 181 -0.06 -18.64 -12.52
CA PHE A 181 -0.90 -17.78 -13.35
C PHE A 181 -0.55 -16.29 -13.15
N ASP A 182 -0.92 -15.48 -14.12
CA ASP A 182 -0.69 -14.06 -14.15
C ASP A 182 -1.87 -13.23 -13.60
N LEU A 183 -1.73 -11.90 -13.60
CA LEU A 183 -2.75 -10.98 -13.12
C LEU A 183 -4.02 -11.01 -13.99
N LYS A 184 -3.92 -11.32 -15.29
CA LYS A 184 -5.07 -11.48 -16.17
C LYS A 184 -5.91 -12.68 -15.76
N GLU A 185 -5.29 -13.81 -15.48
CA GLU A 185 -5.98 -15.02 -15.04
C GLU A 185 -6.56 -14.85 -13.63
N LEU A 186 -5.86 -14.15 -12.71
CA LEU A 186 -6.42 -13.79 -11.40
C LEU A 186 -7.75 -13.03 -11.57
N VAL A 187 -7.74 -11.99 -12.39
CA VAL A 187 -8.93 -11.15 -12.63
C VAL A 187 -10.08 -11.97 -13.22
N LYS A 188 -9.81 -12.86 -14.17
CA LYS A 188 -10.80 -13.75 -14.75
C LYS A 188 -11.42 -14.67 -13.69
N ARG A 189 -10.61 -15.26 -12.80
CA ARG A 189 -11.09 -16.08 -11.68
C ARG A 189 -11.92 -15.28 -10.70
N LEU A 190 -11.47 -14.11 -10.31
CA LEU A 190 -12.24 -13.21 -9.41
C LEU A 190 -13.60 -12.85 -10.01
N ALA A 191 -13.67 -12.55 -11.31
CA ALA A 191 -14.90 -12.20 -12.00
C ALA A 191 -15.87 -13.38 -12.16
N SER A 192 -15.41 -14.64 -12.04
CA SER A 192 -16.25 -15.83 -12.07
C SER A 192 -16.91 -16.16 -10.72
N ALA A 193 -16.47 -15.52 -9.64
CA ALA A 193 -17.05 -15.67 -8.30
C ALA A 193 -18.10 -14.59 -8.02
N PRO A 194 -19.10 -14.84 -7.17
CA PRO A 194 -19.99 -13.80 -6.71
C PRO A 194 -19.25 -12.80 -5.79
N LEU A 195 -19.74 -11.58 -5.75
CA LEU A 195 -19.31 -10.54 -4.82
C LEU A 195 -19.91 -10.78 -3.43
N ASN A 196 -19.25 -10.26 -2.38
CA ASN A 196 -19.80 -10.31 -1.01
C ASN A 196 -20.87 -9.25 -0.76
N ASP A 197 -20.80 -8.10 -1.44
CA ASP A 197 -21.70 -6.97 -1.28
C ASP A 197 -22.09 -6.38 -2.65
N GLN A 198 -23.21 -5.67 -2.68
CA GLN A 198 -23.57 -4.86 -3.85
C GLN A 198 -22.49 -3.79 -4.10
N PRO A 199 -22.03 -3.60 -5.37
CA PRO A 199 -21.01 -2.61 -5.69
C PRO A 199 -21.38 -1.22 -5.17
N GLY A 200 -20.46 -0.60 -4.42
CA GLY A 200 -20.58 0.76 -3.89
C GLY A 200 -21.32 0.89 -2.57
N THR A 201 -21.71 -0.18 -1.93
CA THR A 201 -22.49 -0.14 -0.67
C THR A 201 -21.62 -0.29 0.57
N THR A 202 -20.55 -1.07 0.50
CA THR A 202 -19.73 -1.44 1.66
C THR A 202 -18.25 -1.35 1.32
N PHE A 203 -17.44 -0.72 2.21
CA PHE A 203 -16.00 -0.87 2.17
C PHE A 203 -15.65 -2.31 2.59
N ARG A 204 -15.02 -3.05 1.69
CA ARG A 204 -14.54 -4.41 1.93
C ARG A 204 -13.14 -4.59 1.35
N TYR A 205 -12.18 -4.67 2.25
CA TYR A 205 -10.78 -4.76 1.87
C TYR A 205 -10.44 -6.10 1.21
N GLY A 206 -9.75 -6.06 0.06
CA GLY A 206 -9.42 -7.26 -0.69
C GLY A 206 -8.72 -6.98 -2.03
N PHE A 207 -9.00 -7.82 -3.02
CA PHE A 207 -8.38 -7.84 -4.34
C PHE A 207 -8.68 -6.63 -5.25
N SER A 208 -9.46 -5.65 -4.81
CA SER A 208 -9.80 -4.49 -5.63
C SER A 208 -8.58 -3.80 -6.24
N THR A 209 -7.48 -3.68 -5.48
CA THR A 209 -6.27 -3.02 -5.99
C THR A 209 -5.45 -3.92 -6.93
N ASP A 210 -5.60 -5.24 -6.84
CA ASP A 210 -5.01 -6.15 -7.82
C ASP A 210 -5.75 -6.04 -9.16
N VAL A 211 -7.08 -5.91 -9.14
CA VAL A 211 -7.89 -5.59 -10.33
C VAL A 211 -7.52 -4.22 -10.88
N LEU A 212 -7.25 -3.23 -10.01
CA LEU A 212 -6.74 -1.91 -10.42
C LEU A 212 -5.38 -2.02 -11.10
N GLY A 213 -4.48 -2.88 -10.61
CA GLY A 213 -3.20 -3.20 -11.26
C GLY A 213 -3.41 -3.76 -12.67
N ARG A 214 -4.38 -4.66 -12.85
CA ARG A 214 -4.73 -5.17 -14.18
C ARG A 214 -5.29 -4.09 -15.09
N LEU A 215 -6.08 -3.15 -14.55
CA LEU A 215 -6.54 -1.98 -15.30
C LEU A 215 -5.35 -1.14 -15.80
N VAL A 216 -4.34 -0.92 -14.96
CA VAL A 216 -3.10 -0.23 -15.36
C VAL A 216 -2.43 -0.95 -16.53
N GLU A 217 -2.30 -2.29 -16.48
CA GLU A 217 -1.72 -3.07 -17.59
C GLU A 217 -2.50 -2.90 -18.89
N VAL A 218 -3.82 -3.05 -18.84
CA VAL A 218 -4.68 -2.97 -20.04
C VAL A 218 -4.67 -1.58 -20.65
N VAL A 219 -4.76 -0.54 -19.82
CA VAL A 219 -4.85 0.85 -20.27
C VAL A 219 -3.51 1.37 -20.79
N SER A 220 -2.40 0.95 -20.16
CA SER A 220 -1.05 1.37 -20.56
C SER A 220 -0.44 0.50 -21.65
N GLY A 221 -0.91 -0.74 -21.83
CA GLY A 221 -0.30 -1.74 -22.71
C GLY A 221 1.00 -2.31 -22.18
N LYS A 222 1.33 -2.12 -20.90
CA LYS A 222 2.59 -2.57 -20.27
C LYS A 222 2.30 -3.48 -19.08
N PRO A 223 3.15 -4.51 -18.82
CA PRO A 223 3.15 -5.24 -17.56
C PRO A 223 3.31 -4.28 -16.37
N LEU A 224 2.70 -4.63 -15.23
CA LEU A 224 2.64 -3.73 -14.06
C LEU A 224 4.03 -3.40 -13.49
N ASP A 225 4.95 -4.37 -13.48
CA ASP A 225 6.33 -4.17 -13.04
C ASP A 225 7.09 -3.19 -13.94
N GLN A 226 6.92 -3.27 -15.24
CA GLN A 226 7.53 -2.34 -16.20
C GLN A 226 6.93 -0.93 -16.07
N PHE A 227 5.62 -0.84 -15.89
CA PHE A 227 4.98 0.47 -15.67
C PHE A 227 5.50 1.13 -14.39
N PHE A 228 5.59 0.40 -13.28
CA PHE A 228 6.14 0.94 -12.03
C PHE A 228 7.59 1.38 -12.19
N GLU A 229 8.43 0.55 -12.80
CA GLU A 229 9.85 0.85 -13.02
C GLU A 229 10.03 2.12 -13.84
N GLU A 230 9.38 2.19 -15.02
CA GLU A 230 9.58 3.28 -15.96
C GLU A 230 8.94 4.60 -15.51
N ARG A 231 7.77 4.53 -14.85
CA ARG A 231 6.94 5.70 -14.59
C ARG A 231 7.00 6.19 -13.14
N ILE A 232 7.45 5.35 -12.20
CA ILE A 232 7.48 5.70 -10.77
C ILE A 232 8.87 5.50 -10.19
N PHE A 233 9.41 4.27 -10.20
CA PHE A 233 10.64 3.97 -9.46
C PHE A 233 11.85 4.70 -10.04
N LYS A 234 12.09 4.57 -11.32
CA LYS A 234 13.20 5.23 -12.00
C LYS A 234 13.10 6.76 -11.94
N PRO A 235 11.97 7.41 -12.26
CA PRO A 235 11.83 8.85 -12.13
C PRO A 235 12.02 9.38 -10.70
N LEU A 236 11.59 8.63 -9.69
CA LEU A 236 11.79 8.99 -8.28
C LEU A 236 13.14 8.54 -7.72
N GLY A 237 14.00 7.84 -8.47
CA GLY A 237 15.27 7.30 -7.99
C GLY A 237 15.14 6.19 -6.94
N MET A 238 14.06 5.42 -6.96
CA MET A 238 13.78 4.28 -6.07
C MET A 238 14.48 3.02 -6.59
N LYS A 239 15.78 2.91 -6.34
CA LYS A 239 16.69 1.94 -6.99
C LYS A 239 16.56 0.50 -6.49
N ASP A 240 15.97 0.31 -5.32
CA ASP A 240 15.81 -0.98 -4.65
C ASP A 240 14.34 -1.41 -4.56
N SER A 241 13.46 -0.74 -5.32
CA SER A 241 12.04 -1.06 -5.39
C SER A 241 11.74 -1.95 -6.61
N GLY A 242 10.81 -2.90 -6.45
CA GLY A 242 10.44 -3.83 -7.52
C GLY A 242 9.44 -4.87 -7.04
N PHE A 243 9.18 -5.90 -7.85
CA PHE A 243 8.33 -7.04 -7.49
C PHE A 243 9.13 -8.25 -7.01
N PHE A 244 10.44 -8.19 -7.02
CA PHE A 244 11.35 -9.20 -6.49
C PHE A 244 12.70 -8.57 -6.14
N VAL A 245 13.50 -9.30 -5.37
CA VAL A 245 14.87 -8.91 -4.99
C VAL A 245 15.84 -9.70 -5.87
N PRO A 246 16.68 -9.04 -6.69
CA PRO A 246 17.74 -9.68 -7.46
C PRO A 246 18.74 -10.44 -6.56
N GLU A 247 19.37 -11.49 -7.10
CA GLU A 247 20.21 -12.39 -6.33
C GLU A 247 21.36 -11.69 -5.60
N GLU A 248 21.97 -10.74 -6.24
CA GLU A 248 23.07 -9.94 -5.69
C GLU A 248 22.67 -9.07 -4.48
N LYS A 249 21.36 -8.91 -4.24
CA LYS A 249 20.79 -8.15 -3.11
C LYS A 249 20.11 -9.02 -2.06
N TRP A 250 20.10 -10.35 -2.17
CA TRP A 250 19.41 -11.23 -1.22
C TRP A 250 19.92 -11.11 0.22
N ASN A 251 21.20 -10.78 0.39
CA ASN A 251 21.80 -10.51 1.70
C ASN A 251 21.24 -9.26 2.40
N ARG A 252 20.52 -8.41 1.69
CA ARG A 252 19.82 -7.21 2.20
C ARG A 252 18.34 -7.48 2.49
N LEU A 253 17.75 -8.59 2.00
CA LEU A 253 16.35 -8.91 2.24
C LEU A 253 16.16 -9.37 3.68
N ALA A 254 15.36 -8.61 4.44
CA ALA A 254 15.06 -8.92 5.82
C ALA A 254 14.44 -10.33 5.98
N THR A 255 14.85 -11.03 7.03
CA THR A 255 14.20 -12.26 7.47
C THR A 255 12.75 -11.96 7.83
N LEU A 256 11.82 -12.75 7.32
CA LEU A 256 10.41 -12.69 7.72
C LEU A 256 10.20 -13.55 8.95
N TYR A 257 9.56 -12.99 9.96
CA TYR A 257 9.21 -13.69 11.20
C TYR A 257 7.71 -13.88 11.31
N ALA A 258 7.33 -14.88 12.09
CA ALA A 258 5.94 -15.15 12.48
C ALA A 258 5.83 -15.31 13.99
N PRO A 259 4.66 -15.01 14.61
CA PRO A 259 4.40 -15.32 16.00
C PRO A 259 4.51 -16.84 16.24
N LYS A 260 5.26 -17.23 17.27
CA LYS A 260 5.39 -18.62 17.69
C LYS A 260 4.24 -19.00 18.63
N ARG A 261 3.72 -20.22 18.48
CA ARG A 261 2.75 -20.77 19.43
C ARG A 261 3.38 -20.87 20.84
N GLY A 262 2.77 -20.20 21.80
CA GLY A 262 3.31 -20.12 23.17
C GLY A 262 4.12 -18.86 23.46
N GLY A 263 4.27 -17.96 22.49
CA GLY A 263 4.92 -16.65 22.65
C GLY A 263 6.26 -16.52 21.94
N GLY A 264 6.69 -15.29 21.71
CA GLY A 264 7.90 -14.96 20.95
C GLY A 264 7.71 -15.06 19.44
N LEU A 265 8.83 -14.95 18.72
CA LEU A 265 8.88 -14.98 17.26
C LEU A 265 9.74 -16.16 16.77
N GLU A 266 9.38 -16.69 15.61
CA GLU A 266 10.17 -17.66 14.86
C GLU A 266 10.29 -17.23 13.40
N ARG A 267 11.30 -17.74 12.70
CA ARG A 267 11.43 -17.51 11.26
C ARG A 267 10.23 -18.10 10.55
N ALA A 268 9.61 -17.33 9.66
CA ALA A 268 8.53 -17.82 8.82
C ALA A 268 9.00 -18.99 7.93
N THR A 269 8.06 -19.74 7.36
CA THR A 269 8.37 -20.91 6.51
C THR A 269 9.31 -20.56 5.36
N PHE A 270 10.03 -21.55 4.85
CA PHE A 270 10.98 -21.36 3.77
C PHE A 270 10.31 -20.77 2.51
N ALA A 271 9.12 -21.24 2.17
CA ALA A 271 8.34 -20.71 1.05
C ALA A 271 8.00 -19.21 1.22
N ALA A 272 7.65 -18.77 2.43
CA ALA A 272 7.40 -17.35 2.71
C ALA A 272 8.69 -16.52 2.66
N GLN A 273 9.82 -17.05 3.12
CA GLN A 273 11.13 -16.38 3.04
C GLN A 273 11.56 -16.13 1.60
N ASP A 274 11.34 -17.10 0.71
CA ASP A 274 11.81 -17.06 -0.68
C ASP A 274 10.82 -16.45 -1.66
N SER A 275 9.61 -16.12 -1.20
CA SER A 275 8.51 -15.66 -2.05
C SER A 275 8.84 -14.44 -2.93
N PHE A 276 9.79 -13.60 -2.53
CA PHE A 276 10.20 -12.40 -3.29
C PHE A 276 11.62 -12.48 -3.86
N LYS A 277 12.24 -13.65 -3.89
CA LYS A 277 13.59 -13.84 -4.44
C LYS A 277 13.61 -14.13 -5.95
N LYS A 278 12.46 -14.41 -6.54
CA LYS A 278 12.32 -14.66 -7.98
C LYS A 278 11.24 -13.75 -8.54
N LYS A 279 11.37 -13.36 -9.81
CA LYS A 279 10.31 -12.62 -10.50
C LYS A 279 9.03 -13.45 -10.48
N PRO A 280 7.93 -12.98 -9.89
CA PRO A 280 6.68 -13.71 -9.84
C PRO A 280 5.97 -13.68 -11.20
N GLY A 281 5.22 -14.75 -11.53
CA GLY A 281 4.27 -14.73 -12.64
C GLY A 281 3.09 -13.79 -12.35
N LEU A 282 2.65 -13.74 -11.09
CA LEU A 282 1.55 -12.91 -10.62
C LEU A 282 2.08 -11.59 -10.01
N LEU A 283 1.89 -10.49 -10.73
CA LEU A 283 2.29 -9.14 -10.30
C LEU A 283 1.17 -8.48 -9.45
N LEU A 284 1.09 -8.85 -8.18
CA LEU A 284 0.04 -8.34 -7.27
C LEU A 284 0.14 -6.82 -7.06
N GLY A 285 -0.80 -6.07 -7.64
CA GLY A 285 -0.92 -4.62 -7.41
C GLY A 285 -1.29 -4.26 -5.98
N GLY A 286 -1.87 -5.21 -5.25
CA GLY A 286 -2.26 -5.05 -3.84
C GLY A 286 -1.17 -5.40 -2.82
N ALA A 287 -0.09 -6.14 -3.20
CA ALA A 287 0.84 -6.68 -2.20
C ALA A 287 2.23 -7.07 -2.73
N GLY A 288 2.52 -6.90 -4.02
CA GLY A 288 3.64 -7.56 -4.68
C GLY A 288 5.00 -6.84 -4.60
N SER A 289 5.10 -5.63 -4.03
CA SER A 289 6.35 -4.87 -4.07
C SER A 289 7.29 -5.18 -2.91
N VAL A 290 8.59 -4.99 -3.20
CA VAL A 290 9.69 -4.91 -2.25
C VAL A 290 10.34 -3.54 -2.36
N GLY A 291 11.11 -3.13 -1.34
CA GLY A 291 11.85 -1.88 -1.37
C GLY A 291 12.59 -1.61 -0.06
N THR A 292 13.19 -0.45 0.03
CA THR A 292 13.93 0.04 1.22
C THR A 292 13.18 1.20 1.89
N LEU A 293 13.65 1.56 3.09
CA LEU A 293 13.19 2.74 3.82
C LEU A 293 13.36 4.02 2.98
N ASP A 294 14.51 4.20 2.34
CA ASP A 294 14.81 5.39 1.55
C ASP A 294 13.97 5.49 0.28
N ASP A 295 13.80 4.38 -0.44
CA ASP A 295 12.98 4.38 -1.64
C ASP A 295 11.53 4.75 -1.33
N TYR A 296 10.96 4.13 -0.27
CA TYR A 296 9.58 4.44 0.10
C TYR A 296 9.43 5.86 0.67
N ALA A 297 10.46 6.38 1.34
CA ALA A 297 10.48 7.78 1.79
C ALA A 297 10.47 8.76 0.60
N ARG A 298 11.14 8.45 -0.52
CA ARG A 298 11.06 9.26 -1.74
C ARG A 298 9.66 9.26 -2.35
N PHE A 299 8.98 8.11 -2.34
CA PHE A 299 7.57 8.00 -2.74
C PHE A 299 6.66 8.86 -1.84
N CYS A 300 6.84 8.78 -0.52
CA CYS A 300 6.12 9.63 0.43
C CYS A 300 6.43 11.12 0.24
N ALA A 301 7.69 11.48 -0.02
CA ALA A 301 8.10 12.88 -0.26
C ALA A 301 7.44 13.44 -1.53
N MET A 302 7.32 12.65 -2.60
CA MET A 302 6.58 13.02 -3.81
C MET A 302 5.11 13.33 -3.48
N LEU A 303 4.44 12.46 -2.72
CA LEU A 303 3.04 12.67 -2.30
C LEU A 303 2.89 13.87 -1.34
N ALA A 304 3.80 14.02 -0.36
CA ALA A 304 3.81 15.13 0.59
C ALA A 304 4.06 16.49 -0.07
N ASN A 305 4.72 16.50 -1.23
CA ASN A 305 4.96 17.67 -2.06
C ASN A 305 4.02 17.73 -3.28
N ASP A 306 2.75 17.36 -3.07
CA ASP A 306 1.69 17.51 -4.06
C ASP A 306 2.02 16.91 -5.44
N GLY A 307 2.62 15.72 -5.44
CA GLY A 307 2.89 14.92 -6.64
C GLY A 307 4.22 15.18 -7.33
N GLN A 308 5.16 15.87 -6.68
CA GLN A 308 6.47 16.24 -7.26
C GLN A 308 7.63 15.96 -6.32
N LEU A 309 8.76 15.47 -6.85
CA LEU A 309 10.03 15.32 -6.14
C LEU A 309 11.20 15.60 -7.10
N ASP A 310 12.23 16.34 -6.65
CA ASP A 310 13.47 16.62 -7.39
C ASP A 310 13.25 17.11 -8.85
N GLY A 311 12.23 17.97 -9.05
CA GLY A 311 11.85 18.48 -10.37
C GLY A 311 10.98 17.53 -11.20
N VAL A 312 10.81 16.28 -10.79
CA VAL A 312 9.93 15.30 -11.48
C VAL A 312 8.53 15.37 -10.89
N ARG A 313 7.54 15.58 -11.75
CA ARG A 313 6.12 15.56 -11.40
C ARG A 313 5.48 14.28 -11.90
N LEU A 314 4.96 13.46 -10.98
CA LEU A 314 4.19 12.27 -11.32
C LEU A 314 2.69 12.55 -11.37
N LEU A 315 2.19 13.43 -10.49
CA LEU A 315 0.78 13.80 -10.37
C LEU A 315 0.61 15.31 -10.20
N GLY A 316 -0.49 15.83 -10.64
CA GLY A 316 -0.93 17.19 -10.34
C GLY A 316 -1.37 17.33 -8.88
N ARG A 317 -1.20 18.52 -8.29
CA ARG A 317 -1.60 18.81 -6.91
C ARG A 317 -3.08 18.44 -6.62
N LYS A 318 -3.98 18.75 -7.53
CA LYS A 318 -5.40 18.46 -7.35
C LYS A 318 -5.74 16.98 -7.42
N THR A 319 -4.94 16.19 -8.13
CA THR A 319 -5.07 14.73 -8.14
C THR A 319 -4.64 14.12 -6.82
N VAL A 320 -3.53 14.59 -6.24
CA VAL A 320 -3.12 14.16 -4.89
C VAL A 320 -4.17 14.55 -3.85
N GLU A 321 -4.73 15.76 -3.93
CA GLU A 321 -5.82 16.23 -3.06
C GLU A 321 -7.06 15.33 -3.21
N LEU A 322 -7.44 14.98 -4.45
CA LEU A 322 -8.53 14.04 -4.71
C LEU A 322 -8.24 12.67 -4.09
N MET A 323 -7.03 12.14 -4.27
CA MET A 323 -6.66 10.81 -3.74
C MET A 323 -6.76 10.74 -2.21
N ARG A 324 -6.39 11.80 -1.49
CA ARG A 324 -6.40 11.87 -0.02
C ARG A 324 -7.70 12.42 0.58
N SER A 325 -8.72 12.63 -0.22
CA SER A 325 -10.06 12.98 0.25
C SER A 325 -10.85 11.74 0.65
N ASP A 326 -11.78 11.87 1.59
CA ASP A 326 -12.67 10.76 1.96
C ASP A 326 -13.67 10.46 0.84
N HIS A 327 -13.65 9.25 0.31
CA HIS A 327 -14.56 8.74 -0.72
C HIS A 327 -15.61 7.75 -0.18
N LEU A 328 -15.58 7.45 1.13
CA LEU A 328 -16.56 6.54 1.74
C LEU A 328 -17.76 7.30 2.31
N GLY A 329 -17.54 8.44 2.96
CA GLY A 329 -18.62 9.15 3.65
C GLY A 329 -19.32 8.25 4.67
N SER A 330 -20.63 8.03 4.48
CA SER A 330 -21.48 7.21 5.36
C SER A 330 -21.57 5.73 4.95
N LEU A 331 -20.80 5.28 3.96
CA LEU A 331 -20.85 3.86 3.55
C LEU A 331 -20.45 2.94 4.70
N ALA A 332 -21.08 1.75 4.75
CA ALA A 332 -20.74 0.71 5.70
C ALA A 332 -19.28 0.28 5.54
N LYS A 333 -18.62 -0.04 6.66
CA LYS A 333 -17.21 -0.46 6.71
C LYS A 333 -17.13 -1.87 7.29
N ALA A 334 -16.69 -2.82 6.47
CA ALA A 334 -16.38 -4.17 6.89
C ALA A 334 -14.87 -4.33 7.04
N GLY A 335 -14.37 -4.28 8.28
CA GLY A 335 -12.94 -4.52 8.60
C GLY A 335 -12.10 -3.25 8.71
N LEU A 336 -10.87 -3.28 8.24
CA LEU A 336 -9.66 -2.49 8.55
C LEU A 336 -9.75 -0.96 8.69
N VAL A 337 -10.77 -0.29 8.17
CA VAL A 337 -10.94 1.16 8.38
C VAL A 337 -11.63 1.40 9.72
N GLN A 338 -10.87 1.87 10.68
CA GLN A 338 -11.33 2.14 12.04
C GLN A 338 -12.27 3.34 12.10
N GLU A 339 -12.98 3.47 13.22
CA GLU A 339 -13.79 4.66 13.54
C GLU A 339 -12.91 5.93 13.48
N GLY A 340 -13.48 7.02 12.95
CA GLY A 340 -12.77 8.28 12.76
C GLY A 340 -11.85 8.33 11.55
N TYR A 341 -11.82 7.26 10.76
CA TYR A 341 -11.14 7.25 9.47
C TYR A 341 -12.13 7.05 8.32
N GLY A 342 -11.87 7.77 7.22
CA GLY A 342 -12.42 7.52 5.90
C GLY A 342 -11.43 6.74 5.03
N PHE A 343 -11.74 6.63 3.74
CA PHE A 343 -10.84 6.03 2.76
C PHE A 343 -10.88 6.81 1.45
N GLY A 344 -9.71 7.21 1.00
CA GLY A 344 -9.52 7.90 -0.26
C GLY A 344 -9.32 6.94 -1.44
N LEU A 345 -8.48 7.33 -2.39
CA LEU A 345 -8.08 6.50 -3.50
C LEU A 345 -6.78 5.76 -3.11
N THR A 346 -6.93 4.58 -2.48
CA THR A 346 -5.89 3.68 -1.94
C THR A 346 -5.25 4.08 -0.61
N PHE A 347 -5.76 5.09 0.08
CA PHE A 347 -5.29 5.52 1.41
C PHE A 347 -6.44 5.56 2.41
N ALA A 348 -6.18 5.20 3.67
CA ALA A 348 -7.03 5.62 4.77
C ALA A 348 -6.79 7.11 5.06
N VAL A 349 -7.83 7.83 5.42
CA VAL A 349 -7.81 9.28 5.65
C VAL A 349 -8.31 9.58 7.06
N ASN A 350 -7.53 10.30 7.84
CA ASN A 350 -7.90 10.76 9.17
C ASN A 350 -8.96 11.87 9.08
N LEU A 351 -10.12 11.65 9.68
CA LEU A 351 -11.25 12.60 9.65
C LEU A 351 -11.16 13.69 10.74
N GLY A 352 -10.10 13.66 11.55
CA GLY A 352 -9.78 14.70 12.49
C GLY A 352 -9.63 14.24 13.94
N PRO A 353 -9.03 15.10 14.79
CA PRO A 353 -8.83 14.83 16.20
C PRO A 353 -10.15 14.56 16.92
N GLY A 354 -10.14 13.62 17.86
CA GLY A 354 -11.31 13.24 18.65
C GLY A 354 -12.31 12.34 17.92
N LYS A 355 -12.17 12.14 16.60
CA LYS A 355 -12.95 11.16 15.84
C LYS A 355 -12.34 9.77 15.88
N ASN A 356 -11.06 9.67 16.19
CA ASN A 356 -10.31 8.43 16.39
C ASN A 356 -9.43 8.54 17.65
N ALA A 357 -8.82 7.44 18.07
CA ALA A 357 -8.03 7.33 19.30
C ALA A 357 -6.52 7.58 19.07
N THR A 358 -6.11 8.24 17.98
CA THR A 358 -4.70 8.44 17.65
C THR A 358 -4.39 9.90 17.35
N VAL A 359 -3.11 10.26 17.48
CA VAL A 359 -2.60 11.58 17.10
C VAL A 359 -2.58 11.75 15.58
N GLY A 360 -2.67 12.99 15.12
CA GLY A 360 -2.63 13.35 13.71
C GLY A 360 -3.62 14.46 13.36
N SER A 361 -3.50 15.00 12.17
CA SER A 361 -4.37 16.07 11.67
C SER A 361 -5.51 15.53 10.80
N ALA A 362 -6.60 16.27 10.70
CA ALA A 362 -7.60 16.02 9.67
C ALA A 362 -6.93 16.09 8.28
N GLY A 363 -7.17 15.09 7.44
CA GLY A 363 -6.54 14.97 6.12
C GLY A 363 -5.16 14.30 6.10
N GLU A 364 -4.64 13.85 7.25
CA GLU A 364 -3.54 12.88 7.29
C GLU A 364 -3.99 11.61 6.57
N PHE A 365 -3.13 11.02 5.76
CA PHE A 365 -3.44 9.80 5.05
C PHE A 365 -2.30 8.77 5.21
N TYR A 366 -2.67 7.50 5.24
CA TYR A 366 -1.74 6.44 5.58
C TYR A 366 -2.16 5.09 5.01
N TRP A 367 -1.25 4.14 5.04
CA TRP A 367 -1.54 2.72 4.93
C TRP A 367 -0.41 1.90 5.55
N GLY A 368 -0.61 0.57 5.59
CA GLY A 368 0.38 -0.35 6.13
C GLY A 368 0.42 -1.66 5.35
N GLY A 369 1.43 -2.48 5.63
CA GLY A 369 1.63 -3.81 5.06
C GLY A 369 1.42 -4.93 6.09
N ALA A 370 1.05 -6.10 5.62
CA ALA A 370 0.71 -7.27 6.44
C ALA A 370 1.86 -7.73 7.36
N ALA A 371 3.12 -7.40 7.03
CA ALA A 371 4.27 -7.70 7.87
C ALA A 371 4.68 -6.55 8.81
N GLY A 372 3.78 -5.60 9.09
CA GLY A 372 4.00 -4.50 10.03
C GLY A 372 4.75 -3.30 9.46
N THR A 373 4.89 -3.21 8.14
CA THR A 373 5.35 -2.00 7.48
C THR A 373 4.25 -0.94 7.49
N SER A 374 4.59 0.34 7.61
CA SER A 374 3.62 1.43 7.59
C SER A 374 4.23 2.75 7.11
N PHE A 375 3.37 3.61 6.59
CA PHE A 375 3.67 5.02 6.34
C PHE A 375 2.47 5.87 6.68
N TRP A 376 2.70 7.14 6.99
CA TRP A 376 1.69 8.17 7.13
C TRP A 376 2.23 9.50 6.63
N ILE A 377 1.37 10.34 6.09
CA ILE A 377 1.69 11.68 5.56
C ILE A 377 0.67 12.65 6.12
N ASP A 378 1.14 13.66 6.83
CA ASP A 378 0.34 14.75 7.38
C ASP A 378 0.67 16.06 6.66
N PRO A 379 -0.17 16.48 5.69
CA PRO A 379 0.06 17.70 4.94
C PRO A 379 -0.01 18.97 5.78
N LYS A 380 -0.79 18.94 6.88
CA LYS A 380 -0.93 20.11 7.76
C LYS A 380 0.36 20.38 8.53
N GLU A 381 0.99 19.33 9.04
CA GLU A 381 2.28 19.40 9.73
C GLU A 381 3.48 19.38 8.77
N LYS A 382 3.24 19.25 7.46
CA LYS A 382 4.28 19.03 6.42
C LYS A 382 5.25 17.92 6.85
N MET A 383 4.70 16.86 7.42
CA MET A 383 5.44 15.78 8.05
C MET A 383 5.00 14.42 7.53
N PHE A 384 5.93 13.49 7.39
CA PHE A 384 5.61 12.10 7.14
C PHE A 384 6.58 11.17 7.84
N GLY A 385 6.10 9.96 8.13
CA GLY A 385 6.90 8.89 8.70
C GLY A 385 6.78 7.61 7.90
N VAL A 386 7.87 6.85 7.84
CA VAL A 386 7.92 5.48 7.32
C VAL A 386 8.50 4.58 8.40
N PHE A 387 7.85 3.45 8.68
CA PHE A 387 8.27 2.48 9.68
C PHE A 387 8.22 1.07 9.08
N LEU A 388 9.31 0.33 9.18
CA LEU A 388 9.47 -0.97 8.54
C LEU A 388 9.90 -2.04 9.55
N ILE A 389 9.13 -3.12 9.64
CA ILE A 389 9.45 -4.39 10.29
C ILE A 389 9.06 -5.55 9.36
N GLN A 390 9.44 -6.78 9.73
CA GLN A 390 9.06 -7.98 8.96
C GLN A 390 8.58 -9.09 9.90
N VAL A 391 7.39 -8.89 10.47
CA VAL A 391 6.69 -9.88 11.31
C VAL A 391 5.28 -10.07 10.73
N LEU A 392 4.91 -11.29 10.36
CA LEU A 392 3.64 -11.62 9.70
C LEU A 392 2.87 -12.73 10.45
N PRO A 393 1.70 -12.44 11.02
CA PRO A 393 1.13 -11.12 11.26
C PRO A 393 1.82 -10.35 12.40
N PRO A 394 1.80 -9.01 12.43
CA PRO A 394 2.44 -8.22 13.47
C PRO A 394 1.56 -8.06 14.72
N THR A 395 0.80 -9.08 15.07
CA THR A 395 -0.20 -9.06 16.16
C THR A 395 0.45 -8.71 17.50
N GLY A 396 -0.12 -7.73 18.19
CA GLY A 396 0.35 -7.32 19.52
C GLY A 396 1.66 -6.50 19.53
N ILE A 397 2.15 -6.06 18.38
CA ILE A 397 3.35 -5.21 18.27
C ILE A 397 2.94 -3.74 18.04
N PRO A 398 3.01 -2.87 19.07
CA PRO A 398 2.53 -1.48 18.97
C PRO A 398 3.59 -0.51 18.39
N ALA A 399 4.72 -1.01 17.90
CA ALA A 399 5.91 -0.20 17.59
C ALA A 399 5.65 0.89 16.54
N ALA A 400 4.85 0.60 15.50
CA ALA A 400 4.48 1.61 14.49
C ALA A 400 3.66 2.76 15.07
N ASP A 401 2.66 2.46 15.92
CA ASP A 401 1.84 3.47 16.61
C ASP A 401 2.65 4.26 17.63
N GLN A 402 3.58 3.59 18.33
CA GLN A 402 4.50 4.25 19.25
C GLN A 402 5.43 5.20 18.51
N PHE A 403 6.02 4.78 17.38
CA PHE A 403 6.82 5.64 16.52
C PHE A 403 6.04 6.89 16.11
N LYS A 404 4.81 6.72 15.59
CA LYS A 404 3.96 7.83 15.18
C LYS A 404 3.68 8.80 16.35
N ARG A 405 3.27 8.29 17.53
CA ARG A 405 3.00 9.12 18.71
C ARG A 405 4.24 9.89 19.16
N MET A 406 5.41 9.24 19.17
CA MET A 406 6.66 9.89 19.56
C MET A 406 7.13 10.92 18.52
N ALA A 407 6.82 10.74 17.25
CA ALA A 407 7.06 11.76 16.23
C ALA A 407 6.23 13.02 16.49
N TYR A 408 4.91 12.87 16.73
CA TYR A 408 4.04 14.01 17.00
C TYR A 408 4.33 14.70 18.35
N GLN A 409 4.70 13.96 19.40
CA GLN A 409 5.02 14.57 20.70
C GLN A 409 6.33 15.40 20.67
N ALA A 410 7.13 15.24 19.62
CA ALA A 410 8.35 16.01 19.44
C ALA A 410 8.12 17.40 18.81
N LEU A 411 6.92 17.68 18.28
CA LEU A 411 6.54 19.03 17.80
C LEU A 411 6.61 20.05 18.93
N VAL A 412 7.21 21.24 18.67
CA VAL A 412 7.42 22.31 19.65
C VAL A 412 7.07 23.70 19.11
N ASP A 413 6.59 23.81 17.89
CA ASP A 413 6.12 25.04 17.23
C ASP A 413 4.59 25.10 17.11
#